data_5c00c28542dfeca97467132cd54e0499
#
_entry.id   5c00c28542dfeca97467132cd54e0499
#
_cell.length_a   1.000
_cell.length_b   1.000
_cell.length_c   1.000
_cell.angle_alpha   90.00
_cell.angle_beta   90.00
_cell.angle_gamma   90.00
#
_symmetry.space_group_name_H-M   'P 1'
#
loop_
_entity.id
_entity.type
_entity.pdbx_description
1 polymer ?
#
loop_
_entity_poly.entity_id
_entity_poly.type
_entity_poly.pdbx_seq_one_letter_code
_entity_poly.pdbx_strand_id
1 'polypeptide(L)'
;MFDELSSKLGSALARLTGRGVLSEDAVREGLREIRRILLEADVSFDLTREFLERVQDKAVGQQILKSVRPGQQLVKIVYDELVSMLGEKQAPLTHATVPPTVILLVGLQGSGKTTTAGKLAKRLKLEQKAPFLVAADVYRPAAAEQLETLGKQVDVGVHREDGQADVVKLVRHGIEAAAKARARTVLVDTAGRLQIDEQMMAELTRLKAAVSPHEILLVADGMTGQDAVRIAQGFHQALGITGVILTKMDGDARGGAALSIYGVTRAPIKYVGTGEKLDALEPFHPERMAGRILQQGDILTLVEKAQANVDEDEAKKLAKKAVSKKGLDLQDFLSAMKQMQKLGPLKNVLGMLPGVNPQMLKAANVDDKKLKHVEAIVLSMTKAERADPEVMNGSRRMRVAKGAGRSVQEVNQLLSQFKQMQKVMKVAGKPGAKLPFGPRFPGQ
;
A
#
# COMPACT_ATOMS: atom_id res chain seq x y z
N MET A 1 -1.92 6.74 -1.39
CA MET A 1 -1.46 6.18 -2.69
C MET A 1 -2.48 6.52 -3.76
N PHE A 2 -2.11 7.16 -4.84
CA PHE A 2 -2.98 7.59 -5.96
C PHE A 2 -4.14 8.54 -5.62
N ASP A 3 -4.18 9.16 -4.46
CA ASP A 3 -5.35 9.92 -3.98
C ASP A 3 -5.77 11.05 -4.92
N GLU A 4 -4.80 11.80 -5.45
CA GLU A 4 -5.06 12.91 -6.38
C GLU A 4 -5.49 12.38 -7.76
N LEU A 5 -4.75 11.41 -8.31
CA LEU A 5 -5.07 10.77 -9.58
C LEU A 5 -6.46 10.12 -9.53
N SER A 6 -6.75 9.37 -8.47
CA SER A 6 -8.05 8.70 -8.24
C SER A 6 -9.19 9.71 -8.16
N SER A 7 -9.02 10.81 -7.42
CA SER A 7 -10.04 11.84 -7.29
C SER A 7 -10.36 12.52 -8.63
N LYS A 8 -9.32 12.89 -9.40
CA LYS A 8 -9.49 13.56 -10.69
C LYS A 8 -10.07 12.62 -11.74
N LEU A 9 -9.53 11.39 -11.88
CA LEU A 9 -10.03 10.39 -12.84
C LEU A 9 -11.45 9.94 -12.51
N GLY A 10 -11.74 9.64 -11.24
CA GLY A 10 -13.10 9.28 -10.82
C GLY A 10 -14.11 10.36 -11.14
N SER A 11 -13.79 11.64 -10.92
CA SER A 11 -14.65 12.78 -11.24
C SER A 11 -14.86 12.95 -12.76
N ALA A 12 -13.81 12.77 -13.57
CA ALA A 12 -13.90 12.85 -15.02
C ALA A 12 -14.79 11.74 -15.59
N LEU A 13 -14.61 10.50 -15.13
CA LEU A 13 -15.41 9.36 -15.56
C LEU A 13 -16.85 9.45 -15.06
N ALA A 14 -17.11 9.95 -13.84
CA ALA A 14 -18.48 10.16 -13.35
C ALA A 14 -19.25 11.15 -14.21
N ARG A 15 -18.60 12.23 -14.70
CA ARG A 15 -19.23 13.18 -15.65
C ARG A 15 -19.59 12.53 -16.99
N LEU A 16 -18.76 11.61 -17.46
CA LEU A 16 -19.03 10.88 -18.70
C LEU A 16 -20.16 9.85 -18.52
N THR A 17 -20.18 9.15 -17.40
CA THR A 17 -21.21 8.12 -17.13
C THR A 17 -22.57 8.69 -16.79
N GLY A 18 -22.63 9.92 -16.26
CA GLY A 18 -23.88 10.61 -15.92
C GLY A 18 -24.67 11.13 -17.14
N ARG A 19 -24.07 11.15 -18.33
CA ARG A 19 -24.73 11.49 -19.58
C ARG A 19 -25.39 10.22 -20.13
N GLY A 20 -26.70 10.17 -20.17
CA GLY A 20 -27.49 8.98 -20.58
C GLY A 20 -27.18 8.47 -22.00
N VAL A 21 -26.67 9.34 -22.90
CA VAL A 21 -26.20 9.02 -24.26
C VAL A 21 -24.77 9.55 -24.39
N LEU A 22 -23.84 8.69 -24.79
CA LEU A 22 -22.46 9.08 -25.10
C LEU A 22 -22.35 9.35 -26.62
N SER A 23 -22.11 10.62 -26.99
CA SER A 23 -21.69 10.96 -28.33
C SER A 23 -20.19 10.79 -28.54
N GLU A 24 -19.71 10.63 -29.77
CA GLU A 24 -18.27 10.59 -30.07
C GLU A 24 -17.55 11.84 -29.54
N ASP A 25 -18.16 13.02 -29.66
CA ASP A 25 -17.57 14.27 -29.18
C ASP A 25 -17.44 14.27 -27.66
N ALA A 26 -18.42 13.73 -26.91
CA ALA A 26 -18.36 13.59 -25.47
C ALA A 26 -17.25 12.62 -25.04
N VAL A 27 -17.03 11.53 -25.76
CA VAL A 27 -15.92 10.59 -25.55
C VAL A 27 -14.58 11.29 -25.81
N ARG A 28 -14.44 12.00 -26.93
CA ARG A 28 -13.22 12.75 -27.27
C ARG A 28 -12.88 13.82 -26.22
N GLU A 29 -13.89 14.55 -25.73
CA GLU A 29 -13.71 15.55 -24.67
C GLU A 29 -13.23 14.90 -23.38
N GLY A 30 -13.87 13.80 -22.98
CA GLY A 30 -13.47 13.05 -21.80
C GLY A 30 -12.05 12.47 -21.89
N LEU A 31 -11.65 11.96 -23.05
CA LEU A 31 -10.30 11.48 -23.28
C LEU A 31 -9.25 12.60 -23.21
N ARG A 32 -9.59 13.83 -23.68
CA ARG A 32 -8.70 14.99 -23.49
C ARG A 32 -8.52 15.33 -22.02
N GLU A 33 -9.57 15.23 -21.22
CA GLU A 33 -9.48 15.45 -19.78
C GLU A 33 -8.66 14.36 -19.09
N ILE A 34 -8.87 13.08 -19.41
CA ILE A 34 -8.09 11.95 -18.91
C ILE A 34 -6.61 12.15 -19.26
N ARG A 35 -6.28 12.58 -20.50
CA ARG A 35 -4.92 12.90 -20.91
C ARG A 35 -4.26 13.92 -19.99
N ARG A 36 -4.95 15.03 -19.72
CA ARG A 36 -4.44 16.07 -18.83
C ARG A 36 -4.18 15.52 -17.43
N ILE A 37 -5.10 14.74 -16.88
CA ILE A 37 -5.00 14.15 -15.54
C ILE A 37 -3.80 13.19 -15.45
N LEU A 38 -3.57 12.35 -16.45
CA LEU A 38 -2.44 11.42 -16.47
C LEU A 38 -1.10 12.16 -16.54
N LEU A 39 -1.01 13.22 -17.38
CA LEU A 39 0.19 14.06 -17.47
C LEU A 39 0.45 14.84 -16.17
N GLU A 40 -0.58 15.39 -15.52
CA GLU A 40 -0.47 16.05 -14.21
C GLU A 40 -0.03 15.07 -13.11
N ALA A 41 -0.35 13.79 -13.26
CA ALA A 41 0.09 12.72 -12.37
C ALA A 41 1.51 12.19 -12.67
N ASP A 42 2.26 12.85 -13.55
CA ASP A 42 3.60 12.45 -13.99
C ASP A 42 3.64 11.10 -14.75
N VAL A 43 2.59 10.73 -15.46
CA VAL A 43 2.64 9.62 -16.43
C VAL A 43 3.39 10.07 -17.69
N SER A 44 4.22 9.20 -18.28
CA SER A 44 4.99 9.56 -19.47
C SER A 44 4.08 9.91 -20.66
N PHE A 45 4.52 10.86 -21.48
CA PHE A 45 3.75 11.34 -22.62
C PHE A 45 3.42 10.23 -23.63
N ASP A 46 4.40 9.39 -23.96
CA ASP A 46 4.22 8.33 -24.95
C ASP A 46 3.23 7.27 -24.46
N LEU A 47 3.35 6.85 -23.19
CA LEU A 47 2.42 5.89 -22.59
C LEU A 47 1.01 6.47 -22.45
N THR A 48 0.90 7.76 -22.12
CA THR A 48 -0.39 8.45 -22.08
C THR A 48 -1.05 8.46 -23.46
N ARG A 49 -0.29 8.74 -24.54
CA ARG A 49 -0.76 8.71 -25.91
C ARG A 49 -1.24 7.31 -26.31
N GLU A 50 -0.39 6.28 -26.11
CA GLU A 50 -0.75 4.89 -26.42
C GLU A 50 -2.01 4.42 -25.67
N PHE A 51 -2.13 4.78 -24.40
CA PHE A 51 -3.29 4.47 -23.58
C PHE A 51 -4.57 5.07 -24.19
N LEU A 52 -4.53 6.36 -24.54
CA LEU A 52 -5.70 7.05 -25.09
C LEU A 52 -6.08 6.53 -26.47
N GLU A 53 -5.10 6.22 -27.32
CA GLU A 53 -5.35 5.59 -28.64
C GLU A 53 -6.05 4.24 -28.46
N ARG A 54 -5.56 3.36 -27.57
CA ARG A 54 -6.20 2.07 -27.28
C ARG A 54 -7.60 2.22 -26.69
N VAL A 55 -7.82 3.17 -25.77
CA VAL A 55 -9.14 3.44 -25.21
C VAL A 55 -10.08 3.95 -26.29
N GLN A 56 -9.62 4.87 -27.17
CA GLN A 56 -10.43 5.42 -28.26
C GLN A 56 -10.80 4.34 -29.27
N ASP A 57 -9.87 3.52 -29.72
CA ASP A 57 -10.12 2.44 -30.67
C ASP A 57 -11.16 1.44 -30.14
N LYS A 58 -11.03 1.05 -28.87
CA LYS A 58 -12.00 0.17 -28.22
C LYS A 58 -13.35 0.84 -27.98
N ALA A 59 -13.37 2.13 -27.67
CA ALA A 59 -14.61 2.88 -27.46
C ALA A 59 -15.39 3.11 -28.76
N VAL A 60 -14.71 3.38 -29.86
CA VAL A 60 -15.35 3.64 -31.18
C VAL A 60 -15.64 2.33 -31.90
N GLY A 61 -14.77 1.34 -31.84
CA GLY A 61 -14.88 0.07 -32.56
C GLY A 61 -15.94 -0.91 -32.02
N GLN A 62 -16.33 -0.82 -30.77
CA GLN A 62 -17.23 -1.78 -30.11
C GLN A 62 -18.64 -1.19 -29.95
N GLN A 63 -19.37 -0.73 -30.83
CA GLN A 63 -20.79 -0.34 -30.68
C GLN A 63 -21.22 0.26 -29.31
N ILE A 64 -20.23 0.80 -28.53
CA ILE A 64 -20.49 1.36 -27.20
C ILE A 64 -21.51 2.47 -27.24
N LEU A 65 -21.44 3.27 -28.28
CA LEU A 65 -22.38 4.36 -28.54
C LEU A 65 -23.86 3.88 -28.72
N LYS A 66 -24.05 2.58 -29.02
CA LYS A 66 -25.38 1.96 -29.16
C LYS A 66 -25.78 1.10 -27.95
N SER A 67 -24.95 1.02 -26.92
CA SER A 67 -25.21 0.22 -25.73
C SER A 67 -26.23 0.86 -24.80
N VAL A 68 -26.95 0.02 -24.04
CA VAL A 68 -27.91 0.48 -23.01
C VAL A 68 -27.19 1.21 -21.86
N ARG A 69 -25.86 0.94 -21.66
CA ARG A 69 -25.06 1.56 -20.60
C ARG A 69 -23.66 1.95 -21.12
N PRO A 70 -23.55 2.88 -22.04
CA PRO A 70 -22.30 3.20 -22.72
C PRO A 70 -21.23 3.75 -21.75
N GLY A 71 -21.62 4.54 -20.75
CA GLY A 71 -20.70 5.05 -19.74
C GLY A 71 -20.02 3.96 -18.89
N GLN A 72 -20.74 2.91 -18.53
CA GLN A 72 -20.16 1.79 -17.77
C GLN A 72 -19.18 0.97 -18.63
N GLN A 73 -19.44 0.82 -19.91
CA GLN A 73 -18.52 0.15 -20.83
C GLN A 73 -17.24 0.96 -21.02
N LEU A 74 -17.33 2.29 -21.12
CA LEU A 74 -16.15 3.14 -21.20
C LEU A 74 -15.29 3.02 -19.92
N VAL A 75 -15.91 3.04 -18.74
CA VAL A 75 -15.19 2.82 -17.48
C VAL A 75 -14.49 1.46 -17.47
N LYS A 76 -15.13 0.41 -17.97
CA LYS A 76 -14.51 -0.91 -18.08
C LYS A 76 -13.30 -0.91 -19.02
N ILE A 77 -13.39 -0.26 -20.19
CA ILE A 77 -12.26 -0.14 -21.12
C ILE A 77 -11.10 0.61 -20.45
N VAL A 78 -11.37 1.73 -19.80
CA VAL A 78 -10.35 2.50 -19.06
C VAL A 78 -9.72 1.64 -17.96
N TYR A 79 -10.51 0.85 -17.24
CA TYR A 79 -10.03 -0.09 -16.24
C TYR A 79 -9.09 -1.14 -16.86
N ASP A 80 -9.52 -1.82 -17.91
CA ASP A 80 -8.75 -2.87 -18.58
C ASP A 80 -7.40 -2.33 -19.12
N GLU A 81 -7.41 -1.10 -19.68
CA GLU A 81 -6.19 -0.44 -20.14
C GLU A 81 -5.26 -0.02 -18.99
N LEU A 82 -5.80 0.46 -17.86
CA LEU A 82 -4.99 0.74 -16.68
C LEU A 82 -4.35 -0.53 -16.12
N VAL A 83 -5.08 -1.65 -16.09
CA VAL A 83 -4.52 -2.96 -15.69
C VAL A 83 -3.36 -3.35 -16.60
N SER A 84 -3.52 -3.18 -17.92
CA SER A 84 -2.45 -3.46 -18.88
C SER A 84 -1.23 -2.57 -18.67
N MET A 85 -1.41 -1.27 -18.41
CA MET A 85 -0.32 -0.35 -18.09
C MET A 85 0.43 -0.71 -16.81
N LEU A 86 -0.25 -1.31 -15.84
CA LEU A 86 0.31 -1.70 -14.54
C LEU A 86 0.99 -3.08 -14.54
N GLY A 87 0.90 -3.85 -15.64
CA GLY A 87 1.57 -5.14 -15.78
C GLY A 87 0.64 -6.35 -15.84
N GLU A 88 -0.65 -6.15 -16.10
CA GLU A 88 -1.71 -7.15 -16.31
C GLU A 88 -2.00 -8.03 -15.09
N LYS A 89 -0.99 -8.74 -14.56
CA LYS A 89 -1.13 -9.70 -13.47
C LYS A 89 -0.06 -9.50 -12.40
N GLN A 90 -0.35 -9.96 -11.19
CA GLN A 90 0.65 -10.04 -10.14
C GLN A 90 1.84 -10.91 -10.58
N ALA A 91 3.05 -10.38 -10.38
CA ALA A 91 4.30 -11.10 -10.64
C ALA A 91 4.93 -11.55 -9.31
N PRO A 92 4.87 -12.83 -8.94
CA PRO A 92 5.54 -13.34 -7.74
C PRO A 92 7.07 -13.32 -7.92
N LEU A 93 7.78 -13.52 -6.81
CA LEU A 93 9.23 -13.74 -6.86
C LEU A 93 9.54 -15.08 -7.52
N THR A 94 10.56 -15.07 -8.36
CA THR A 94 11.14 -16.30 -8.92
C THR A 94 11.97 -16.99 -7.85
N HIS A 95 11.73 -18.27 -7.64
CA HIS A 95 12.49 -19.08 -6.70
C HIS A 95 13.38 -20.08 -7.44
N ALA A 96 14.58 -20.29 -6.89
CA ALA A 96 15.48 -21.32 -7.37
C ALA A 96 14.88 -22.72 -7.15
N THR A 97 15.12 -23.63 -8.08
CA THR A 97 14.82 -25.05 -7.90
C THR A 97 15.70 -25.69 -6.82
N VAL A 98 16.96 -25.25 -6.74
CA VAL A 98 17.92 -25.65 -5.71
C VAL A 98 18.26 -24.42 -4.86
N PRO A 99 17.94 -24.40 -3.55
CA PRO A 99 18.28 -23.29 -2.66
C PRO A 99 19.80 -23.05 -2.54
N PRO A 100 20.20 -21.79 -2.25
CA PRO A 100 19.35 -20.63 -2.00
C PRO A 100 18.94 -19.87 -3.26
N THR A 101 17.76 -19.26 -3.24
CA THR A 101 17.39 -18.21 -4.19
C THR A 101 18.18 -16.94 -3.88
N VAL A 102 18.94 -16.41 -4.82
CA VAL A 102 19.70 -15.17 -4.66
C VAL A 102 18.93 -14.00 -5.26
N ILE A 103 18.67 -12.97 -4.48
CA ILE A 103 17.94 -11.75 -4.86
C ILE A 103 18.84 -10.55 -4.61
N LEU A 104 19.14 -9.77 -5.64
CA LEU A 104 19.86 -8.50 -5.53
C LEU A 104 18.85 -7.36 -5.40
N LEU A 105 19.01 -6.51 -4.38
CA LEU A 105 18.29 -5.25 -4.24
C LEU A 105 19.18 -4.13 -4.76
N VAL A 106 18.78 -3.51 -5.86
CA VAL A 106 19.53 -2.43 -6.52
C VAL A 106 18.73 -1.13 -6.53
N GLY A 107 19.38 0.02 -6.70
CA GLY A 107 18.70 1.33 -6.75
C GLY A 107 19.56 2.45 -6.18
N LEU A 108 19.08 3.68 -6.30
CA LEU A 108 19.80 4.87 -5.83
C LEU A 108 19.85 4.97 -4.29
N GLN A 109 20.72 5.83 -3.80
CA GLN A 109 20.78 6.18 -2.37
C GLN A 109 19.45 6.81 -1.94
N GLY A 110 18.98 6.45 -0.74
CA GLY A 110 17.71 6.98 -0.20
C GLY A 110 16.44 6.36 -0.79
N SER A 111 16.53 5.44 -1.76
CA SER A 111 15.38 4.72 -2.31
C SER A 111 14.73 3.72 -1.34
N GLY A 112 15.40 3.41 -0.23
CA GLY A 112 14.87 2.50 0.80
C GLY A 112 15.29 1.04 0.67
N LYS A 113 16.41 0.72 -0.01
CA LYS A 113 16.91 -0.66 -0.19
C LYS A 113 17.05 -1.43 1.11
N THR A 114 17.83 -0.90 2.06
CA THR A 114 18.08 -1.54 3.36
C THR A 114 16.81 -1.80 4.14
N THR A 115 15.91 -0.81 4.20
CA THR A 115 14.58 -0.97 4.83
C THR A 115 13.73 -2.01 4.10
N THR A 116 13.78 -2.03 2.77
CA THR A 116 13.06 -3.00 1.94
C THR A 116 13.62 -4.41 2.13
N ALA A 117 14.95 -4.57 2.28
CA ALA A 117 15.56 -5.85 2.63
C ALA A 117 14.98 -6.43 3.92
N GLY A 118 14.88 -5.61 4.98
CA GLY A 118 14.26 -6.02 6.26
C GLY A 118 12.78 -6.37 6.13
N LYS A 119 12.00 -5.57 5.39
CA LYS A 119 10.57 -5.83 5.14
C LYS A 119 10.35 -7.11 4.33
N LEU A 120 11.14 -7.29 3.27
CA LEU A 120 11.06 -8.47 2.41
C LEU A 120 11.51 -9.73 3.16
N ALA A 121 12.56 -9.62 4.00
CA ALA A 121 12.99 -10.71 4.86
C ALA A 121 11.89 -11.14 5.84
N LYS A 122 11.20 -10.18 6.50
CA LYS A 122 10.06 -10.47 7.38
C LYS A 122 8.97 -11.22 6.63
N ARG A 123 8.60 -10.75 5.44
CA ARG A 123 7.58 -11.37 4.61
C ARG A 123 7.97 -12.79 4.20
N LEU A 124 9.18 -12.98 3.67
CA LEU A 124 9.69 -14.30 3.26
C LEU A 124 9.77 -15.28 4.43
N LYS A 125 10.08 -14.79 5.64
CA LYS A 125 10.04 -15.62 6.84
C LYS A 125 8.62 -16.12 7.15
N LEU A 126 7.61 -15.26 7.06
CA LEU A 126 6.20 -15.65 7.21
C LEU A 126 5.76 -16.66 6.16
N GLU A 127 6.31 -16.55 4.94
CA GLU A 127 6.07 -17.49 3.83
C GLU A 127 6.95 -18.76 3.93
N GLN A 128 7.68 -18.98 5.04
CA GLN A 128 8.56 -20.13 5.29
C GLN A 128 9.69 -20.29 4.25
N LYS A 129 10.17 -19.17 3.69
CA LYS A 129 11.24 -19.14 2.69
C LYS A 129 12.64 -18.98 3.31
N ALA A 130 12.78 -19.12 4.62
CA ALA A 130 14.04 -19.07 5.39
C ALA A 130 15.02 -18.02 4.83
N PRO A 131 14.74 -16.71 4.93
CA PRO A 131 15.58 -15.66 4.38
C PRO A 131 16.88 -15.49 5.16
N PHE A 132 17.91 -14.98 4.48
CA PHE A 132 19.20 -14.57 5.01
C PHE A 132 19.63 -13.27 4.34
N LEU A 133 20.18 -12.32 5.10
CA LEU A 133 20.57 -11.01 4.63
C LEU A 133 22.07 -10.91 4.41
N VAL A 134 22.50 -10.20 3.36
CA VAL A 134 23.91 -9.90 3.09
C VAL A 134 24.08 -8.40 2.93
N ALA A 135 24.92 -7.80 3.80
CA ALA A 135 25.21 -6.36 3.80
C ALA A 135 26.32 -6.07 2.80
N ALA A 136 25.95 -5.77 1.54
CA ALA A 136 26.90 -5.52 0.47
C ALA A 136 27.12 -4.01 0.16
N ASP A 137 26.66 -3.10 1.03
CA ASP A 137 27.00 -1.67 0.97
C ASP A 137 28.33 -1.43 1.71
N VAL A 138 29.44 -1.72 1.03
CA VAL A 138 30.80 -1.59 1.60
C VAL A 138 31.24 -0.14 1.78
N TYR A 139 30.53 0.82 1.18
CA TYR A 139 30.88 2.25 1.24
C TYR A 139 30.28 2.96 2.46
N ARG A 140 29.28 2.36 3.12
CA ARG A 140 28.56 2.97 4.24
C ARG A 140 28.43 1.99 5.42
N PRO A 141 29.38 2.00 6.37
CA PRO A 141 29.32 1.12 7.55
C PRO A 141 27.98 1.19 8.30
N ALA A 142 27.40 2.39 8.41
CA ALA A 142 26.10 2.58 9.07
C ALA A 142 24.95 1.84 8.36
N ALA A 143 25.03 1.60 7.06
CA ALA A 143 24.01 0.80 6.34
C ALA A 143 24.08 -0.68 6.73
N ALA A 144 25.28 -1.22 6.89
CA ALA A 144 25.48 -2.59 7.36
C ALA A 144 24.96 -2.77 8.81
N GLU A 145 25.24 -1.82 9.70
CA GLU A 145 24.71 -1.81 11.07
C GLU A 145 23.17 -1.70 11.10
N GLN A 146 22.62 -0.89 10.22
CA GLN A 146 21.17 -0.78 10.05
C GLN A 146 20.57 -2.13 9.62
N LEU A 147 21.19 -2.81 8.65
CA LEU A 147 20.72 -4.11 8.17
C LEU A 147 20.79 -5.18 9.27
N GLU A 148 21.86 -5.19 10.09
CA GLU A 148 21.94 -6.07 11.26
C GLU A 148 20.83 -5.80 12.28
N THR A 149 20.56 -4.53 12.55
CA THR A 149 19.48 -4.15 13.46
C THR A 149 18.13 -4.64 12.95
N LEU A 150 17.87 -4.47 11.66
CA LEU A 150 16.65 -4.98 11.02
C LEU A 150 16.61 -6.51 11.05
N GLY A 151 17.72 -7.19 10.77
CA GLY A 151 17.82 -8.65 10.86
C GLY A 151 17.47 -9.17 12.26
N LYS A 152 18.00 -8.54 13.31
CA LYS A 152 17.68 -8.85 14.72
C LYS A 152 16.19 -8.63 15.03
N GLN A 153 15.60 -7.53 14.53
CA GLN A 153 14.17 -7.23 14.74
C GLN A 153 13.23 -8.27 14.11
N VAL A 154 13.63 -8.84 12.98
CA VAL A 154 12.82 -9.86 12.28
C VAL A 154 13.30 -11.29 12.58
N ASP A 155 14.34 -11.45 13.41
CA ASP A 155 14.98 -12.71 13.74
C ASP A 155 15.39 -13.47 12.47
N VAL A 156 16.26 -12.83 11.67
CA VAL A 156 16.86 -13.32 10.42
C VAL A 156 18.37 -13.11 10.48
N GLY A 157 19.14 -14.12 10.05
CA GLY A 157 20.60 -14.05 10.01
C GLY A 157 21.09 -13.00 9.01
N VAL A 158 22.20 -12.32 9.36
CA VAL A 158 22.85 -11.31 8.53
C VAL A 158 24.33 -11.65 8.38
N HIS A 159 24.84 -11.60 7.16
CA HIS A 159 26.27 -11.65 6.89
C HIS A 159 26.80 -10.24 6.66
N ARG A 160 27.88 -9.91 7.36
CA ARG A 160 28.61 -8.66 7.26
C ARG A 160 30.11 -8.94 7.37
N GLU A 161 30.90 -8.25 6.58
CA GLU A 161 32.37 -8.27 6.68
C GLU A 161 32.90 -6.86 6.73
N ASP A 162 33.47 -6.48 7.88
CA ASP A 162 34.06 -5.15 8.03
C ASP A 162 35.43 -5.10 7.32
N GLY A 163 35.69 -4.01 6.58
CA GLY A 163 36.94 -3.80 5.86
C GLY A 163 37.06 -4.59 4.53
N GLN A 164 36.09 -5.42 4.15
CA GLN A 164 36.08 -6.05 2.83
C GLN A 164 35.64 -5.04 1.75
N ALA A 165 36.56 -4.65 0.87
CA ALA A 165 36.30 -3.72 -0.22
C ALA A 165 35.77 -4.40 -1.49
N ASP A 166 35.99 -5.71 -1.64
CA ASP A 166 35.54 -6.48 -2.79
C ASP A 166 34.10 -7.01 -2.57
N VAL A 167 33.14 -6.32 -3.14
CA VAL A 167 31.71 -6.64 -3.03
C VAL A 167 31.40 -8.06 -3.54
N VAL A 168 32.09 -8.53 -4.59
CA VAL A 168 31.86 -9.86 -5.15
C VAL A 168 32.29 -10.95 -4.16
N LYS A 169 33.44 -10.79 -3.53
CA LYS A 169 33.92 -11.73 -2.50
C LYS A 169 32.99 -11.75 -1.31
N LEU A 170 32.62 -10.57 -0.79
CA LEU A 170 31.69 -10.43 0.34
C LEU A 170 30.37 -11.16 0.07
N VAL A 171 29.77 -10.95 -1.10
CA VAL A 171 28.48 -11.58 -1.43
C VAL A 171 28.62 -13.10 -1.61
N ARG A 172 29.72 -13.59 -2.19
CA ARG A 172 29.98 -15.05 -2.27
C ARG A 172 30.09 -15.67 -0.87
N HIS A 173 30.87 -15.08 0.02
CA HIS A 173 30.97 -15.54 1.42
C HIS A 173 29.61 -15.48 2.13
N GLY A 174 28.81 -14.44 1.85
CA GLY A 174 27.45 -14.33 2.37
C GLY A 174 26.53 -15.43 1.87
N ILE A 175 26.61 -15.82 0.60
CA ILE A 175 25.86 -16.97 0.04
C ILE A 175 26.31 -18.28 0.68
N GLU A 176 27.61 -18.49 0.89
CA GLU A 176 28.13 -19.66 1.59
C GLU A 176 27.67 -19.71 3.06
N ALA A 177 27.72 -18.57 3.76
CA ALA A 177 27.20 -18.46 5.12
C ALA A 177 25.69 -18.78 5.19
N ALA A 178 24.92 -18.29 4.24
CA ALA A 178 23.49 -18.59 4.11
C ALA A 178 23.24 -20.09 3.88
N ALA A 179 24.04 -20.74 3.03
CA ALA A 179 23.95 -22.16 2.79
C ALA A 179 24.25 -22.98 4.05
N LYS A 180 25.30 -22.62 4.80
CA LYS A 180 25.61 -23.21 6.12
C LYS A 180 24.46 -23.03 7.13
N ALA A 181 23.79 -21.89 7.09
CA ALA A 181 22.62 -21.60 7.92
C ALA A 181 21.33 -22.27 7.39
N ARG A 182 21.38 -23.05 6.31
CA ARG A 182 20.25 -23.69 5.64
C ARG A 182 19.18 -22.68 5.18
N ALA A 183 19.62 -21.48 4.81
CA ALA A 183 18.72 -20.47 4.25
C ALA A 183 18.22 -20.90 2.86
N ARG A 184 16.98 -20.56 2.56
CA ARG A 184 16.36 -20.84 1.25
C ARG A 184 16.37 -19.62 0.33
N THR A 185 16.52 -18.43 0.88
CA THR A 185 16.57 -17.17 0.12
C THR A 185 17.64 -16.27 0.69
N VAL A 186 18.47 -15.70 -0.17
CA VAL A 186 19.49 -14.71 0.17
C VAL A 186 19.08 -13.36 -0.40
N LEU A 187 18.96 -12.36 0.44
CA LEU A 187 18.70 -10.98 0.05
C LEU A 187 19.99 -10.18 0.18
N VAL A 188 20.49 -9.68 -0.93
CA VAL A 188 21.71 -8.87 -0.99
C VAL A 188 21.34 -7.40 -1.05
N ASP A 189 21.64 -6.64 0.02
CA ASP A 189 21.47 -5.19 0.08
C ASP A 189 22.71 -4.51 -0.50
N THR A 190 22.63 -4.04 -1.75
CA THR A 190 23.77 -3.42 -2.44
C THR A 190 23.91 -1.94 -2.11
N ALA A 191 25.09 -1.39 -2.35
CA ALA A 191 25.32 0.04 -2.27
C ALA A 191 24.40 0.83 -3.21
N GLY A 192 24.10 2.07 -2.85
CA GLY A 192 23.41 3.02 -3.70
C GLY A 192 24.22 4.32 -3.79
N ARG A 193 24.26 4.92 -4.99
CA ARG A 193 24.81 6.25 -5.20
C ARG A 193 23.71 7.27 -5.43
N LEU A 194 24.04 8.54 -5.38
CA LEU A 194 23.08 9.64 -5.57
C LEU A 194 22.48 9.67 -6.98
N GLN A 195 23.27 9.22 -7.96
CA GLN A 195 22.87 9.14 -9.36
C GLN A 195 23.45 7.88 -10.01
N ILE A 196 22.91 7.51 -11.16
CA ILE A 196 23.47 6.44 -11.98
C ILE A 196 24.80 6.91 -12.55
N ASP A 197 25.87 6.17 -12.27
CA ASP A 197 27.19 6.36 -12.84
C ASP A 197 27.77 5.03 -13.38
N GLU A 198 28.76 5.15 -14.27
CA GLU A 198 29.39 4.00 -14.92
C GLU A 198 30.04 3.04 -13.91
N GLN A 199 30.67 3.58 -12.87
CA GLN A 199 31.37 2.79 -11.86
C GLN A 199 30.39 1.89 -11.07
N MET A 200 29.26 2.46 -10.65
CA MET A 200 28.21 1.68 -9.95
C MET A 200 27.65 0.59 -10.87
N MET A 201 27.35 0.94 -12.13
CA MET A 201 26.80 -0.03 -13.07
C MET A 201 27.79 -1.15 -13.41
N ALA A 202 29.10 -0.82 -13.55
CA ALA A 202 30.15 -1.81 -13.75
C ALA A 202 30.28 -2.76 -12.54
N GLU A 203 30.21 -2.23 -11.32
CA GLU A 203 30.25 -3.02 -10.07
C GLU A 203 29.07 -3.99 -10.01
N LEU A 204 27.85 -3.49 -10.21
CA LEU A 204 26.63 -4.30 -10.18
C LEU A 204 26.61 -5.35 -11.30
N THR A 205 27.14 -5.01 -12.49
CA THR A 205 27.27 -5.95 -13.62
C THR A 205 28.26 -7.08 -13.29
N ARG A 206 29.41 -6.75 -12.68
CA ARG A 206 30.38 -7.75 -12.18
C ARG A 206 29.76 -8.65 -11.11
N LEU A 207 29.02 -8.06 -10.18
CA LEU A 207 28.33 -8.80 -9.13
C LEU A 207 27.28 -9.74 -9.73
N LYS A 208 26.43 -9.25 -10.65
CA LYS A 208 25.45 -10.07 -11.38
C LYS A 208 26.12 -11.28 -12.05
N ALA A 209 27.22 -11.06 -12.79
CA ALA A 209 27.94 -12.12 -13.48
C ALA A 209 28.55 -13.16 -12.52
N ALA A 210 29.01 -12.70 -11.35
CA ALA A 210 29.69 -13.54 -10.36
C ALA A 210 28.76 -14.43 -9.53
N VAL A 211 27.50 -14.01 -9.29
CA VAL A 211 26.56 -14.71 -8.40
C VAL A 211 25.31 -15.23 -9.11
N SER A 212 25.11 -14.90 -10.39
CA SER A 212 23.96 -15.33 -11.20
C SER A 212 22.63 -15.25 -10.44
N PRO A 213 22.18 -14.06 -10.04
CA PRO A 213 21.02 -13.90 -9.19
C PRO A 213 19.75 -14.37 -9.91
N HIS A 214 18.80 -14.92 -9.17
CA HIS A 214 17.49 -15.32 -9.68
C HIS A 214 16.56 -14.12 -9.87
N GLU A 215 16.77 -13.07 -9.05
CA GLU A 215 16.04 -11.82 -9.13
C GLU A 215 16.98 -10.64 -8.97
N ILE A 216 16.78 -9.61 -9.78
CA ILE A 216 17.37 -8.29 -9.62
C ILE A 216 16.22 -7.31 -9.45
N LEU A 217 15.97 -6.89 -8.20
CA LEU A 217 14.85 -6.03 -7.86
C LEU A 217 15.32 -4.59 -7.72
N LEU A 218 14.81 -3.73 -8.59
CA LEU A 218 15.01 -2.29 -8.44
C LEU A 218 14.12 -1.76 -7.32
N VAL A 219 14.74 -1.16 -6.32
CA VAL A 219 14.02 -0.40 -5.27
C VAL A 219 14.01 1.07 -5.68
N ALA A 220 12.84 1.56 -6.07
CA ALA A 220 12.62 2.91 -6.56
C ALA A 220 11.68 3.71 -5.64
N ASP A 221 11.99 5.00 -5.47
CA ASP A 221 11.16 5.93 -4.71
C ASP A 221 9.95 6.36 -5.57
N GLY A 222 8.74 5.99 -5.15
CA GLY A 222 7.50 6.32 -5.87
C GLY A 222 7.14 7.81 -5.88
N MET A 223 7.80 8.63 -5.04
CA MET A 223 7.57 10.07 -5.00
C MET A 223 8.35 10.84 -6.06
N THR A 224 9.37 10.24 -6.68
CA THR A 224 10.25 10.91 -7.64
C THR A 224 9.67 11.01 -9.06
N GLY A 225 8.45 10.53 -9.28
CA GLY A 225 7.74 10.70 -10.55
C GLY A 225 8.51 10.16 -11.76
N GLN A 226 8.75 11.00 -12.78
CA GLN A 226 9.46 10.61 -14.00
C GLN A 226 10.94 10.25 -13.79
N ASP A 227 11.57 10.73 -12.73
CA ASP A 227 12.94 10.34 -12.42
C ASP A 227 13.03 8.87 -12.03
N ALA A 228 12.01 8.33 -11.31
CA ALA A 228 11.93 6.89 -11.05
C ALA A 228 11.87 6.06 -12.34
N VAL A 229 11.19 6.56 -13.37
CA VAL A 229 11.09 5.90 -14.69
C VAL A 229 12.44 5.90 -15.40
N ARG A 230 13.15 7.05 -15.43
CA ARG A 230 14.51 7.14 -16.02
C ARG A 230 15.50 6.24 -15.30
N ILE A 231 15.44 6.21 -13.97
CA ILE A 231 16.26 5.33 -13.14
C ILE A 231 15.97 3.87 -13.49
N ALA A 232 14.70 3.48 -13.55
CA ALA A 232 14.30 2.11 -13.90
C ALA A 232 14.80 1.71 -15.29
N GLN A 233 14.73 2.61 -16.26
CA GLN A 233 15.24 2.38 -17.61
C GLN A 233 16.76 2.16 -17.61
N GLY A 234 17.52 3.01 -16.91
CA GLY A 234 18.97 2.88 -16.82
C GLY A 234 19.40 1.57 -16.16
N PHE A 235 18.79 1.20 -15.04
CA PHE A 235 19.06 -0.09 -14.39
C PHE A 235 18.63 -1.27 -15.24
N HIS A 236 17.51 -1.17 -15.96
CA HIS A 236 17.05 -2.24 -16.84
C HIS A 236 18.00 -2.47 -18.02
N GLN A 237 18.47 -1.40 -18.66
CA GLN A 237 19.42 -1.49 -19.77
C GLN A 237 20.76 -2.11 -19.34
N ALA A 238 21.28 -1.76 -18.17
CA ALA A 238 22.57 -2.25 -17.69
C ALA A 238 22.48 -3.66 -17.09
N LEU A 239 21.44 -3.96 -16.32
CA LEU A 239 21.35 -5.16 -15.50
C LEU A 239 20.25 -6.13 -15.92
N GLY A 240 19.25 -5.70 -16.70
CA GLY A 240 18.07 -6.52 -16.98
C GLY A 240 17.31 -6.82 -15.69
N ILE A 241 16.80 -5.78 -15.01
CA ILE A 241 16.01 -5.95 -13.78
C ILE A 241 14.82 -6.88 -14.01
N THR A 242 14.54 -7.76 -13.05
CA THR A 242 13.47 -8.75 -13.15
C THR A 242 12.17 -8.29 -12.47
N GLY A 243 12.25 -7.20 -11.72
CA GLY A 243 11.09 -6.60 -11.06
C GLY A 243 11.45 -5.30 -10.35
N VAL A 244 10.41 -4.61 -9.91
CA VAL A 244 10.51 -3.32 -9.22
C VAL A 244 9.77 -3.38 -7.89
N ILE A 245 10.34 -2.73 -6.88
CA ILE A 245 9.70 -2.44 -5.59
C ILE A 245 9.57 -0.94 -5.48
N LEU A 246 8.34 -0.44 -5.42
CA LEU A 246 8.07 0.98 -5.21
C LEU A 246 7.98 1.28 -3.72
N THR A 247 8.79 2.21 -3.24
CA THR A 247 8.79 2.65 -1.83
C THR A 247 8.06 3.99 -1.67
N LYS A 248 7.77 4.35 -0.42
CA LYS A 248 7.17 5.64 -0.02
C LYS A 248 5.83 5.95 -0.69
N MET A 249 5.07 4.90 -1.03
CA MET A 249 3.76 5.05 -1.67
C MET A 249 2.66 5.54 -0.71
N ASP A 250 2.95 5.63 0.58
CA ASP A 250 2.12 6.23 1.63
C ASP A 250 2.19 7.76 1.67
N GLY A 251 3.21 8.33 1.05
CA GLY A 251 3.36 9.78 0.90
C GLY A 251 2.47 10.37 -0.20
N ASP A 252 2.79 11.58 -0.63
CA ASP A 252 2.05 12.32 -1.67
C ASP A 252 2.48 11.88 -3.09
N ALA A 253 2.66 10.58 -3.30
CA ALA A 253 3.02 10.00 -4.58
C ALA A 253 1.88 10.21 -5.59
N ARG A 254 2.16 10.90 -6.70
CA ARG A 254 1.19 11.16 -7.78
C ARG A 254 0.78 9.89 -8.53
N GLY A 255 1.58 8.83 -8.42
CA GLY A 255 1.31 7.51 -8.98
C GLY A 255 1.78 7.30 -10.41
N GLY A 256 2.23 8.33 -11.11
CA GLY A 256 2.69 8.23 -12.48
C GLY A 256 3.89 7.31 -12.68
N ALA A 257 4.79 7.23 -11.70
CA ALA A 257 5.89 6.28 -11.73
C ALA A 257 5.40 4.82 -11.83
N ALA A 258 4.38 4.44 -11.03
CA ALA A 258 3.80 3.10 -11.06
C ALA A 258 3.19 2.76 -12.43
N LEU A 259 2.50 3.73 -13.05
CA LEU A 259 1.91 3.56 -14.38
C LEU A 259 2.97 3.51 -15.50
N SER A 260 4.10 4.17 -15.32
CA SER A 260 5.10 4.35 -16.38
C SER A 260 6.23 3.31 -16.36
N ILE A 261 6.64 2.82 -15.20
CA ILE A 261 7.80 1.93 -15.06
C ILE A 261 7.62 0.65 -15.86
N TYR A 262 6.47 -0.02 -15.72
CA TYR A 262 6.20 -1.25 -16.49
C TYR A 262 6.16 -0.99 -17.99
N GLY A 263 5.50 0.10 -18.40
CA GLY A 263 5.42 0.46 -19.82
C GLY A 263 6.78 0.65 -20.49
N VAL A 264 7.74 1.25 -19.75
CA VAL A 264 9.09 1.56 -20.27
C VAL A 264 10.05 0.37 -20.14
N THR A 265 9.99 -0.39 -19.05
CA THR A 265 10.99 -1.45 -18.76
C THR A 265 10.48 -2.85 -19.03
N ARG A 266 9.16 -3.07 -19.07
CA ARG A 266 8.51 -4.38 -19.04
C ARG A 266 8.87 -5.21 -17.79
N ALA A 267 9.59 -4.62 -16.83
CA ALA A 267 9.84 -5.24 -15.53
C ALA A 267 8.64 -5.03 -14.61
N PRO A 268 8.00 -6.10 -14.10
CA PRO A 268 6.78 -5.97 -13.32
C PRO A 268 7.06 -5.33 -11.95
N ILE A 269 6.12 -4.54 -11.47
CA ILE A 269 6.13 -4.11 -10.07
C ILE A 269 5.70 -5.32 -9.23
N LYS A 270 6.56 -5.77 -8.32
CA LYS A 270 6.30 -6.93 -7.47
C LYS A 270 5.73 -6.55 -6.11
N TYR A 271 6.24 -5.46 -5.54
CA TYR A 271 5.83 -4.97 -4.22
C TYR A 271 5.73 -3.46 -4.16
N VAL A 272 4.95 -2.99 -3.19
CA VAL A 272 4.84 -1.58 -2.83
C VAL A 272 5.03 -1.40 -1.32
N GLY A 273 5.85 -0.41 -0.94
CA GLY A 273 6.01 0.05 0.44
C GLY A 273 4.95 1.08 0.79
N THR A 274 4.14 0.78 1.79
CA THR A 274 2.96 1.56 2.20
C THR A 274 3.12 2.20 3.58
N GLY A 275 4.35 2.38 4.05
CA GLY A 275 4.69 2.98 5.34
C GLY A 275 6.05 2.58 5.85
N GLU A 276 6.46 3.12 7.00
CA GLU A 276 7.78 2.87 7.58
C GLU A 276 7.92 1.53 8.31
N LYS A 277 6.81 0.99 8.83
CA LYS A 277 6.82 -0.26 9.61
C LYS A 277 7.27 -1.46 8.78
N LEU A 278 7.89 -2.45 9.43
CA LEU A 278 8.36 -3.68 8.77
C LEU A 278 7.24 -4.52 8.13
N ASP A 279 5.99 -4.32 8.51
CA ASP A 279 4.81 -4.97 7.89
C ASP A 279 4.29 -4.21 6.66
N ALA A 280 4.79 -2.99 6.42
CA ALA A 280 4.29 -2.12 5.36
C ALA A 280 4.99 -2.41 4.02
N LEU A 281 4.89 -3.65 3.54
CA LEU A 281 5.29 -4.10 2.21
C LEU A 281 4.20 -5.02 1.66
N GLU A 282 3.51 -4.57 0.63
CA GLU A 282 2.38 -5.29 0.03
C GLU A 282 2.72 -5.80 -1.37
N PRO A 283 2.23 -6.99 -1.78
CA PRO A 283 2.32 -7.42 -3.17
C PRO A 283 1.58 -6.42 -4.06
N PHE A 284 2.12 -6.20 -5.24
CA PHE A 284 1.49 -5.34 -6.23
C PHE A 284 0.51 -6.15 -7.07
N HIS A 285 -0.76 -5.75 -7.05
CA HIS A 285 -1.82 -6.35 -7.85
C HIS A 285 -2.35 -5.31 -8.85
N PRO A 286 -2.01 -5.40 -10.14
CA PRO A 286 -2.45 -4.44 -11.17
C PRO A 286 -3.95 -4.17 -11.15
N GLU A 287 -4.77 -5.22 -11.09
CA GLU A 287 -6.23 -5.13 -11.08
C GLU A 287 -6.76 -4.33 -9.87
N ARG A 288 -6.20 -4.59 -8.67
CA ARG A 288 -6.60 -3.89 -7.44
C ARG A 288 -6.17 -2.43 -7.48
N MET A 289 -4.98 -2.14 -8.05
CA MET A 289 -4.49 -0.78 -8.20
C MET A 289 -5.33 0.02 -9.20
N ALA A 290 -5.70 -0.57 -10.34
CA ALA A 290 -6.63 0.03 -11.28
C ALA A 290 -8.01 0.30 -10.63
N GLY A 291 -8.53 -0.65 -9.83
CA GLY A 291 -9.76 -0.45 -9.06
C GLY A 291 -9.67 0.71 -8.07
N ARG A 292 -8.55 0.86 -7.35
CA ARG A 292 -8.30 1.99 -6.45
C ARG A 292 -8.23 3.32 -7.20
N ILE A 293 -7.53 3.36 -8.34
CA ILE A 293 -7.42 4.55 -9.20
C ILE A 293 -8.80 4.99 -9.69
N LEU A 294 -9.69 4.06 -10.02
CA LEU A 294 -11.04 4.35 -10.50
C LEU A 294 -12.10 4.46 -9.39
N GLN A 295 -11.70 4.49 -8.13
CA GLN A 295 -12.59 4.56 -6.95
C GLN A 295 -13.59 3.38 -6.84
N GLN A 296 -13.27 2.24 -7.46
CA GLN A 296 -14.08 1.02 -7.34
C GLN A 296 -13.81 0.25 -6.04
N GLY A 297 -12.84 0.73 -5.24
CA GLY A 297 -12.41 0.09 -3.99
C GLY A 297 -11.48 -1.09 -4.20
N ASP A 298 -11.09 -1.71 -3.09
CA ASP A 298 -10.23 -2.90 -3.06
C ASP A 298 -10.66 -3.81 -1.92
N ILE A 299 -11.83 -4.39 -2.09
CA ILE A 299 -12.44 -5.27 -1.07
C ILE A 299 -11.57 -6.51 -0.83
N LEU A 300 -10.93 -7.04 -1.88
CA LEU A 300 -10.09 -8.26 -1.75
C LEU A 300 -8.90 -8.03 -0.81
N THR A 301 -8.16 -6.94 -1.00
CA THR A 301 -7.06 -6.59 -0.07
C THR A 301 -7.57 -6.37 1.36
N LEU A 302 -8.75 -5.77 1.53
CA LEU A 302 -9.33 -5.57 2.86
C LEU A 302 -9.67 -6.91 3.52
N VAL A 303 -10.27 -7.85 2.77
CA VAL A 303 -10.59 -9.21 3.26
C VAL A 303 -9.31 -9.99 3.61
N GLU A 304 -8.30 -9.97 2.75
CA GLU A 304 -7.01 -10.63 3.00
C GLU A 304 -6.32 -10.07 4.26
N LYS A 305 -6.29 -8.75 4.42
CA LYS A 305 -5.76 -8.12 5.63
C LYS A 305 -6.56 -8.49 6.87
N ALA A 306 -7.88 -8.58 6.75
CA ALA A 306 -8.74 -9.00 7.85
C ALA A 306 -8.45 -10.46 8.24
N GLN A 307 -8.35 -11.37 7.28
CA GLN A 307 -8.02 -12.78 7.53
C GLN A 307 -6.62 -12.96 8.14
N ALA A 308 -5.64 -12.18 7.72
CA ALA A 308 -4.26 -12.30 8.22
C ALA A 308 -4.05 -11.71 9.62
N ASN A 309 -4.80 -10.66 9.99
CA ASN A 309 -4.47 -9.83 11.15
C ASN A 309 -5.59 -9.71 12.19
N VAL A 310 -6.83 -10.10 11.85
CA VAL A 310 -7.99 -9.99 12.74
C VAL A 310 -8.23 -11.32 13.42
N ASP A 311 -8.36 -11.29 14.74
CA ASP A 311 -8.79 -12.46 15.52
C ASP A 311 -10.28 -12.70 15.24
N GLU A 312 -10.57 -13.80 14.53
CA GLU A 312 -11.94 -14.17 14.15
C GLU A 312 -12.87 -14.35 15.36
N ASP A 313 -12.37 -14.89 16.46
CA ASP A 313 -13.17 -15.14 17.65
C ASP A 313 -13.52 -13.83 18.37
N GLU A 314 -12.57 -12.89 18.45
CA GLU A 314 -12.84 -11.55 18.95
C GLU A 314 -13.81 -10.78 18.02
N ALA A 315 -13.61 -10.85 16.71
CA ALA A 315 -14.51 -10.21 15.75
C ALA A 315 -15.94 -10.77 15.83
N LYS A 316 -16.11 -12.08 15.93
CA LYS A 316 -17.41 -12.75 16.13
C LYS A 316 -18.07 -12.35 17.46
N LYS A 317 -17.29 -12.23 18.55
CA LYS A 317 -17.77 -11.76 19.85
C LYS A 317 -18.25 -10.32 19.79
N LEU A 318 -17.47 -9.41 19.16
CA LEU A 318 -17.83 -8.02 18.97
C LEU A 318 -19.10 -7.87 18.12
N ALA A 319 -19.21 -8.63 17.02
CA ALA A 319 -20.39 -8.62 16.15
C ALA A 319 -21.66 -9.08 16.91
N LYS A 320 -21.59 -10.17 17.69
CA LYS A 320 -22.69 -10.65 18.50
C LYS A 320 -23.10 -9.63 19.58
N LYS A 321 -22.12 -8.97 20.22
CA LYS A 321 -22.39 -7.93 21.24
C LYS A 321 -23.02 -6.68 20.62
N ALA A 322 -22.58 -6.26 19.42
CA ALA A 322 -23.11 -5.08 18.73
C ALA A 322 -24.63 -5.17 18.49
N VAL A 323 -25.15 -6.39 18.22
CA VAL A 323 -26.58 -6.64 17.94
C VAL A 323 -27.35 -6.95 19.23
N SER A 324 -26.68 -7.12 20.37
CA SER A 324 -27.32 -7.45 21.65
C SER A 324 -28.05 -6.26 22.27
N LYS A 325 -29.02 -6.54 23.16
CA LYS A 325 -29.77 -5.49 23.88
C LYS A 325 -28.86 -4.56 24.71
N LYS A 326 -27.72 -5.07 25.22
CA LYS A 326 -26.77 -4.33 26.03
C LYS A 326 -25.86 -3.42 25.19
N GLY A 327 -25.64 -3.75 23.90
CA GLY A 327 -24.78 -3.02 22.99
C GLY A 327 -23.29 -3.16 23.30
N LEU A 328 -22.45 -2.41 22.58
CA LEU A 328 -21.01 -2.35 22.83
C LEU A 328 -20.70 -1.40 23.99
N ASP A 329 -19.73 -1.79 24.83
CA ASP A 329 -19.15 -0.93 25.86
C ASP A 329 -17.83 -0.29 25.37
N LEU A 330 -17.20 0.60 26.18
CA LEU A 330 -15.94 1.25 25.81
C LEU A 330 -14.76 0.26 25.75
N GLN A 331 -14.83 -0.89 26.44
CA GLN A 331 -13.81 -1.93 26.31
C GLN A 331 -13.93 -2.62 24.94
N ASP A 332 -15.15 -2.90 24.49
CA ASP A 332 -15.42 -3.45 23.17
C ASP A 332 -14.97 -2.47 22.06
N PHE A 333 -15.23 -1.17 22.27
CA PHE A 333 -14.76 -0.11 21.38
C PHE A 333 -13.24 -0.06 21.28
N LEU A 334 -12.53 -0.18 22.40
CA LEU A 334 -11.07 -0.26 22.43
C LEU A 334 -10.55 -1.50 21.69
N SER A 335 -11.18 -2.67 21.88
CA SER A 335 -10.83 -3.89 21.16
C SER A 335 -11.07 -3.74 19.65
N ALA A 336 -12.19 -3.18 19.25
CA ALA A 336 -12.48 -2.89 17.83
C ALA A 336 -11.44 -1.95 17.20
N MET A 337 -11.07 -0.86 17.91
CA MET A 337 -10.01 0.05 17.46
C MET A 337 -8.67 -0.67 17.27
N LYS A 338 -8.28 -1.52 18.21
CA LYS A 338 -7.03 -2.29 18.10
C LYS A 338 -7.06 -3.25 16.92
N GLN A 339 -8.19 -3.91 16.66
CA GLN A 339 -8.34 -4.76 15.48
C GLN A 339 -8.24 -3.94 14.19
N MET A 340 -8.86 -2.76 14.12
CA MET A 340 -8.74 -1.86 12.97
C MET A 340 -7.28 -1.39 12.75
N GLN A 341 -6.54 -1.08 13.81
CA GLN A 341 -5.13 -0.68 13.70
C GLN A 341 -4.25 -1.81 13.16
N LYS A 342 -4.59 -3.09 13.40
CA LYS A 342 -3.90 -4.24 12.81
C LYS A 342 -4.08 -4.33 11.28
N LEU A 343 -5.16 -3.77 10.73
CA LEU A 343 -5.40 -3.70 9.28
C LEU A 343 -4.52 -2.65 8.58
N GLY A 344 -3.89 -1.77 9.36
CA GLY A 344 -3.05 -0.68 8.89
C GLY A 344 -3.60 0.71 9.22
N PRO A 345 -2.98 1.80 8.69
CA PRO A 345 -3.48 3.16 8.90
C PRO A 345 -4.94 3.29 8.48
N LEU A 346 -5.76 3.90 9.36
CA LEU A 346 -7.23 3.97 9.15
C LEU A 346 -7.60 4.64 7.83
N LYS A 347 -6.85 5.65 7.41
CA LYS A 347 -7.03 6.30 6.11
C LYS A 347 -6.91 5.31 4.94
N ASN A 348 -5.94 4.39 4.99
CA ASN A 348 -5.73 3.40 3.95
C ASN A 348 -6.84 2.35 3.93
N VAL A 349 -7.29 1.91 5.11
CA VAL A 349 -8.40 0.95 5.25
C VAL A 349 -9.70 1.51 4.69
N LEU A 350 -10.03 2.76 5.06
CA LEU A 350 -11.23 3.45 4.54
C LEU A 350 -11.16 3.69 3.04
N GLY A 351 -9.96 3.98 2.50
CA GLY A 351 -9.74 4.17 1.06
C GLY A 351 -9.92 2.88 0.23
N MET A 352 -9.95 1.69 0.85
CA MET A 352 -10.24 0.42 0.17
C MET A 352 -11.74 0.17 0.00
N LEU A 353 -12.59 0.93 0.69
CA LEU A 353 -14.04 0.76 0.58
C LEU A 353 -14.57 1.41 -0.70
N PRO A 354 -15.48 0.74 -1.44
CA PRO A 354 -16.08 1.32 -2.63
C PRO A 354 -16.87 2.59 -2.31
N GLY A 355 -16.74 3.61 -3.16
CA GLY A 355 -17.49 4.87 -3.02
C GLY A 355 -16.95 5.84 -1.95
N VAL A 356 -15.84 5.51 -1.28
CA VAL A 356 -15.18 6.44 -0.36
C VAL A 356 -14.22 7.35 -1.13
N ASN A 357 -14.57 8.64 -1.21
CA ASN A 357 -13.74 9.62 -1.90
C ASN A 357 -12.54 10.03 -1.00
N PRO A 358 -11.30 10.05 -1.52
CA PRO A 358 -10.13 10.55 -0.81
C PRO A 358 -10.28 11.98 -0.26
N GLN A 359 -11.05 12.83 -0.92
CA GLN A 359 -11.35 14.18 -0.43
C GLN A 359 -12.22 14.16 0.85
N MET A 360 -13.18 13.24 0.93
CA MET A 360 -13.97 13.04 2.16
C MET A 360 -13.09 12.58 3.33
N LEU A 361 -12.11 11.71 3.06
CA LEU A 361 -11.16 11.26 4.07
C LEU A 361 -10.23 12.39 4.55
N LYS A 362 -9.81 13.28 3.64
CA LYS A 362 -9.03 14.48 4.01
C LYS A 362 -9.88 15.45 4.84
N ALA A 363 -11.14 15.69 4.45
CA ALA A 363 -12.06 16.57 5.18
C ALA A 363 -12.44 16.02 6.56
N ALA A 364 -12.57 14.71 6.71
CA ALA A 364 -12.85 14.04 7.97
C ALA A 364 -11.67 14.10 8.97
N ASN A 365 -10.49 14.60 8.52
CA ASN A 365 -9.28 14.73 9.34
C ASN A 365 -8.99 13.48 10.18
N VAL A 366 -9.03 12.32 9.48
CA VAL A 366 -8.75 11.01 10.07
C VAL A 366 -7.25 10.93 10.35
N ASP A 367 -6.87 11.10 11.63
CA ASP A 367 -5.48 11.09 12.08
C ASP A 367 -5.27 9.96 13.10
N ASP A 368 -4.30 9.09 12.82
CA ASP A 368 -3.91 8.01 13.75
C ASP A 368 -3.47 8.54 15.13
N LYS A 369 -3.00 9.80 15.21
CA LYS A 369 -2.70 10.45 16.50
C LYS A 369 -3.95 10.63 17.34
N LYS A 370 -5.08 11.00 16.73
CA LYS A 370 -6.36 11.13 17.43
C LYS A 370 -6.83 9.79 18.00
N LEU A 371 -6.60 8.69 17.29
CA LEU A 371 -6.90 7.34 17.79
C LEU A 371 -6.08 7.01 19.04
N LYS A 372 -4.78 7.34 19.07
CA LYS A 372 -3.93 7.16 20.26
C LYS A 372 -4.42 7.98 21.45
N HIS A 373 -4.94 9.20 21.22
CA HIS A 373 -5.52 10.02 22.29
C HIS A 373 -6.80 9.39 22.85
N VAL A 374 -7.65 8.87 21.97
CA VAL A 374 -8.86 8.14 22.38
C VAL A 374 -8.50 6.90 23.19
N GLU A 375 -7.51 6.13 22.72
CA GLU A 375 -7.00 4.95 23.44
C GLU A 375 -6.49 5.33 24.83
N ALA A 376 -5.69 6.39 24.96
CA ALA A 376 -5.18 6.87 26.25
C ALA A 376 -6.31 7.25 27.21
N ILE A 377 -7.36 7.92 26.73
CA ILE A 377 -8.55 8.29 27.54
C ILE A 377 -9.24 7.01 28.03
N VAL A 378 -9.53 6.05 27.14
CA VAL A 378 -10.22 4.81 27.53
C VAL A 378 -9.37 3.97 28.48
N LEU A 379 -8.05 3.88 28.27
CA LEU A 379 -7.14 3.16 29.17
C LEU A 379 -7.04 3.80 30.56
N SER A 380 -7.24 5.10 30.68
CA SER A 380 -7.27 5.84 31.95
C SER A 380 -8.55 5.65 32.77
N MET A 381 -9.58 5.01 32.18
CA MET A 381 -10.81 4.64 32.85
C MET A 381 -10.65 3.30 33.60
N THR A 382 -11.35 3.12 34.71
CA THR A 382 -11.47 1.83 35.39
C THR A 382 -12.30 0.84 34.56
N LYS A 383 -12.22 -0.46 34.87
CA LYS A 383 -13.04 -1.49 34.19
C LYS A 383 -14.53 -1.20 34.29
N ALA A 384 -15.01 -0.73 35.46
CA ALA A 384 -16.41 -0.37 35.68
C ALA A 384 -16.86 0.83 34.82
N GLU A 385 -16.00 1.86 34.70
CA GLU A 385 -16.28 3.05 33.88
C GLU A 385 -16.27 2.73 32.36
N ARG A 386 -15.47 1.76 31.93
CA ARG A 386 -15.50 1.28 30.53
C ARG A 386 -16.76 0.49 30.23
N ALA A 387 -17.22 -0.33 31.19
CA ALA A 387 -18.41 -1.16 31.05
C ALA A 387 -19.72 -0.34 31.10
N ASP A 388 -19.73 0.74 31.89
CA ASP A 388 -20.85 1.64 32.00
C ASP A 388 -20.39 3.12 32.04
N PRO A 389 -20.32 3.78 30.87
CA PRO A 389 -19.91 5.18 30.78
C PRO A 389 -20.87 6.16 31.45
N GLU A 390 -22.09 5.76 31.85
CA GLU A 390 -23.04 6.65 32.52
C GLU A 390 -22.63 6.99 33.95
N VAL A 391 -21.78 6.15 34.58
CA VAL A 391 -21.22 6.42 35.91
C VAL A 391 -20.19 7.58 35.94
N MET A 392 -19.82 8.13 34.78
CA MET A 392 -18.81 9.19 34.61
C MET A 392 -19.32 10.54 35.04
N ASN A 393 -19.12 10.89 36.33
CA ASN A 393 -19.38 12.23 36.87
C ASN A 393 -18.20 13.20 36.64
N GLY A 394 -18.35 14.47 37.04
CA GLY A 394 -17.35 15.52 36.83
C GLY A 394 -15.96 15.19 37.40
N SER A 395 -15.90 14.66 38.64
CA SER A 395 -14.67 14.30 39.32
C SER A 395 -13.93 13.15 38.58
N ARG A 396 -14.68 12.11 38.15
CA ARG A 396 -14.08 10.98 37.37
C ARG A 396 -13.57 11.44 36.01
N ARG A 397 -14.28 12.35 35.32
CA ARG A 397 -13.82 12.94 34.05
C ARG A 397 -12.53 13.73 34.22
N MET A 398 -12.38 14.51 35.28
CA MET A 398 -11.14 15.22 35.58
C MET A 398 -9.98 14.26 35.87
N ARG A 399 -10.23 13.21 36.66
CA ARG A 399 -9.20 12.16 36.92
C ARG A 399 -8.76 11.45 35.66
N VAL A 400 -9.70 11.05 34.81
CA VAL A 400 -9.42 10.39 33.53
C VAL A 400 -8.66 11.33 32.58
N ALA A 401 -9.05 12.57 32.47
CA ALA A 401 -8.37 13.59 31.68
C ALA A 401 -6.91 13.77 32.11
N LYS A 402 -6.68 13.91 33.43
CA LYS A 402 -5.33 14.01 34.00
C LYS A 402 -4.50 12.76 33.73
N GLY A 403 -5.08 11.56 33.91
CA GLY A 403 -4.40 10.29 33.67
C GLY A 403 -4.03 10.05 32.21
N ALA A 404 -4.85 10.55 31.29
CA ALA A 404 -4.62 10.46 29.85
C ALA A 404 -3.72 11.58 29.29
N GLY A 405 -3.36 12.59 30.09
CA GLY A 405 -2.69 13.80 29.61
C GLY A 405 -3.52 14.59 28.61
N ARG A 406 -4.86 14.59 28.75
CA ARG A 406 -5.81 15.22 27.81
C ARG A 406 -6.76 16.17 28.56
N SER A 407 -7.49 16.98 27.79
CA SER A 407 -8.46 17.90 28.36
C SER A 407 -9.77 17.20 28.78
N VAL A 408 -10.48 17.74 29.76
CA VAL A 408 -11.82 17.26 30.14
C VAL A 408 -12.81 17.39 28.96
N GLN A 409 -12.60 18.38 28.11
CA GLN A 409 -13.41 18.59 26.92
C GLN A 409 -13.28 17.40 25.93
N GLU A 410 -12.08 16.86 25.71
CA GLU A 410 -11.87 15.69 24.87
C GLU A 410 -12.51 14.43 25.46
N VAL A 411 -12.45 14.26 26.78
CA VAL A 411 -13.18 13.17 27.48
C VAL A 411 -14.68 13.28 27.26
N ASN A 412 -15.26 14.49 27.40
CA ASN A 412 -16.69 14.72 27.16
C ASN A 412 -17.07 14.46 25.69
N GLN A 413 -16.23 14.87 24.74
CA GLN A 413 -16.45 14.66 23.33
C GLN A 413 -16.45 13.15 22.99
N LEU A 414 -15.50 12.39 23.53
CA LEU A 414 -15.45 10.93 23.35
C LEU A 414 -16.72 10.27 23.88
N LEU A 415 -17.14 10.59 25.11
CA LEU A 415 -18.34 9.99 25.70
C LEU A 415 -19.62 10.33 24.90
N SER A 416 -19.72 11.55 24.39
CA SER A 416 -20.83 11.98 23.53
C SER A 416 -20.86 11.24 22.21
N GLN A 417 -19.71 11.14 21.53
CA GLN A 417 -19.58 10.40 20.26
C GLN A 417 -19.88 8.92 20.44
N PHE A 418 -19.38 8.32 21.53
CA PHE A 418 -19.67 6.92 21.84
C PHE A 418 -21.17 6.67 22.07
N LYS A 419 -21.86 7.57 22.79
CA LYS A 419 -23.31 7.49 23.00
C LYS A 419 -24.11 7.63 21.69
N GLN A 420 -23.66 8.51 20.78
CA GLN A 420 -24.25 8.62 19.44
C GLN A 420 -24.05 7.34 18.63
N MET A 421 -22.82 6.78 18.63
CA MET A 421 -22.51 5.53 17.94
C MET A 421 -23.40 4.37 18.46
N GLN A 422 -23.56 4.23 19.78
CA GLN A 422 -24.45 3.21 20.34
C GLN A 422 -25.92 3.36 19.87
N LYS A 423 -26.41 4.61 19.73
CA LYS A 423 -27.77 4.86 19.20
C LYS A 423 -27.89 4.41 17.73
N VAL A 424 -26.91 4.77 16.90
CA VAL A 424 -26.90 4.35 15.48
C VAL A 424 -26.86 2.83 15.34
N MET A 425 -26.01 2.16 16.10
CA MET A 425 -25.90 0.70 16.06
C MET A 425 -27.18 0.00 16.53
N LYS A 426 -27.87 0.51 17.56
CA LYS A 426 -29.18 -0.03 18.00
C LYS A 426 -30.26 0.10 16.93
N VAL A 427 -30.17 1.13 16.08
CA VAL A 427 -31.11 1.31 14.95
C VAL A 427 -30.74 0.37 13.80
N ALA A 428 -29.46 0.28 13.48
CA ALA A 428 -28.97 -0.61 12.39
C ALA A 428 -29.19 -2.10 12.65
N GLY A 429 -29.24 -2.52 13.92
CA GLY A 429 -29.50 -3.91 14.31
C GLY A 429 -30.95 -4.38 14.19
N LYS A 430 -31.88 -3.53 13.79
CA LYS A 430 -33.28 -3.92 13.56
C LYS A 430 -33.50 -4.41 12.14
N PRO A 431 -34.17 -5.55 11.89
CA PRO A 431 -34.50 -6.00 10.54
C PRO A 431 -35.30 -4.93 9.79
N GLY A 432 -34.79 -4.47 8.64
CA GLY A 432 -35.45 -3.46 7.80
C GLY A 432 -35.05 -1.99 8.09
N ALA A 433 -34.10 -1.71 8.96
CA ALA A 433 -33.63 -0.36 9.22
C ALA A 433 -32.78 0.16 8.04
N LYS A 434 -33.26 1.18 7.34
CA LYS A 434 -32.47 1.94 6.38
C LYS A 434 -31.39 2.70 7.16
N LEU A 435 -30.11 2.39 6.88
CA LEU A 435 -28.97 3.11 7.46
C LEU A 435 -29.04 4.59 6.99
N PRO A 436 -28.86 5.58 7.89
CA PRO A 436 -28.89 6.99 7.53
C PRO A 436 -27.70 7.44 6.65
N PHE A 437 -26.75 6.54 6.32
CA PHE A 437 -25.57 6.78 5.51
C PHE A 437 -25.41 5.78 4.34
N GLY A 438 -26.47 5.18 3.84
CA GLY A 438 -26.42 4.42 2.60
C GLY A 438 -26.39 5.37 1.39
N PRO A 439 -25.58 5.13 0.34
CA PRO A 439 -25.71 5.87 -0.89
C PRO A 439 -27.14 5.67 -1.42
N ARG A 440 -27.86 6.77 -1.61
CA ARG A 440 -29.14 6.76 -2.36
C ARG A 440 -28.79 6.32 -3.77
N PHE A 441 -29.05 5.08 -4.11
CA PHE A 441 -29.12 4.69 -5.51
C PHE A 441 -30.37 5.35 -6.09
N PRO A 442 -30.28 6.22 -7.11
CA PRO A 442 -31.45 6.73 -7.78
C PRO A 442 -32.00 5.60 -8.65
N GLY A 443 -33.17 5.11 -8.32
CA GLY A 443 -33.90 4.13 -9.14
C GLY A 443 -34.49 2.94 -8.39
N GLN A 444 -35.42 3.21 -7.48
CA GLN A 444 -36.62 2.40 -7.19
C GLN A 444 -37.79 3.34 -7.02
#